data_09b25882cbe296301d9752d05cc0d0aa
#
_entry.id   09b25882cbe296301d9752d05cc0d0aa
#
_cell.length_a   1.000
_cell.length_b   1.000
_cell.length_c   1.000
_cell.angle_alpha   90.00
_cell.angle_beta   90.00
_cell.angle_gamma   90.00
#
_symmetry.space_group_name_H-M   'P 1'
#
loop_
_entity.id
_entity.type
_entity.pdbx_description
1 polymer ?
#
loop_
_entity_poly.entity_id
_entity_poly.type
_entity_poly.pdbx_seq_one_letter_code
_entity_poly.pdbx_strand_id
1 'polypeptide(L)'
;MKNHYDVRATYADELGKALARTYDQNVAKQIANASRASTNLSGGNGGLVLTLANGNTASANVTGDEIAAAIYDIAQTFDERDIPPTDRFCVLPPAEYYKLAESAT
;
A
#
# COMPACT_ATOMS: atom_id res chain seq x y z
N MET A 1 -26.48 -19.73 -30.79
CA MET A 1 -25.70 -18.55 -31.22
C MET A 1 -25.61 -17.45 -30.18
N LYS A 2 -26.72 -17.09 -29.55
CA LYS A 2 -26.71 -16.10 -28.44
C LYS A 2 -25.74 -16.47 -27.32
N ASN A 3 -25.69 -17.75 -26.94
CA ASN A 3 -24.85 -18.23 -25.87
C ASN A 3 -23.34 -18.05 -26.13
N HIS A 4 -22.93 -18.11 -27.39
CA HIS A 4 -21.54 -17.88 -27.77
C HIS A 4 -21.08 -16.45 -27.50
N TYR A 5 -21.90 -15.47 -27.81
CA TYR A 5 -21.58 -14.05 -27.57
C TYR A 5 -21.54 -13.73 -26.09
N ASP A 6 -22.49 -14.27 -25.32
CA ASP A 6 -22.54 -14.06 -23.87
C ASP A 6 -21.31 -14.66 -23.18
N VAL A 7 -20.88 -15.85 -23.58
CA VAL A 7 -19.68 -16.51 -23.04
C VAL A 7 -18.43 -15.72 -23.39
N ARG A 8 -18.30 -15.20 -24.61
CA ARG A 8 -17.17 -14.38 -25.02
C ARG A 8 -17.09 -13.07 -24.23
N ALA A 9 -18.24 -12.42 -24.01
CA ALA A 9 -18.32 -11.18 -23.24
C ALA A 9 -17.90 -11.42 -21.80
N THR A 10 -18.41 -12.47 -21.17
CA THR A 10 -18.03 -12.84 -19.80
C THR A 10 -16.55 -13.17 -19.70
N TYR A 11 -16.03 -13.91 -20.67
CA TYR A 11 -14.61 -14.28 -20.70
C TYR A 11 -13.73 -13.05 -20.85
N ALA A 12 -14.10 -12.13 -21.73
CA ALA A 12 -13.37 -10.89 -21.93
C ALA A 12 -13.36 -10.02 -20.67
N ASP A 13 -14.49 -9.93 -19.95
CA ASP A 13 -14.57 -9.20 -18.69
C ASP A 13 -13.65 -9.80 -17.63
N GLU A 14 -13.67 -11.13 -17.47
CA GLU A 14 -12.81 -11.80 -16.51
C GLU A 14 -11.34 -11.66 -16.85
N LEU A 15 -11.00 -11.73 -18.13
CA LEU A 15 -9.62 -11.52 -18.59
C LEU A 15 -9.17 -10.08 -18.31
N GLY A 16 -10.03 -9.09 -18.55
CA GLY A 16 -9.76 -7.69 -18.26
C GLY A 16 -9.53 -7.46 -16.76
N LYS A 17 -10.34 -8.07 -15.90
CA LYS A 17 -10.17 -7.99 -14.45
C LYS A 17 -8.87 -8.62 -13.98
N ALA A 18 -8.51 -9.78 -14.53
CA ALA A 18 -7.26 -10.45 -14.20
C ALA A 18 -6.06 -9.60 -14.62
N LEU A 19 -6.13 -8.99 -15.79
CA LEU A 19 -5.08 -8.08 -16.28
C LEU A 19 -4.93 -6.86 -15.38
N ALA A 20 -6.05 -6.27 -14.97
CA ALA A 20 -6.05 -5.11 -14.08
C ALA A 20 -5.43 -5.46 -12.72
N ARG A 21 -5.78 -6.61 -12.15
CA ARG A 21 -5.19 -7.09 -10.90
C ARG A 21 -3.68 -7.28 -11.01
N THR A 22 -3.23 -7.89 -12.10
CA THR A 22 -1.80 -8.12 -12.34
C THR A 22 -1.06 -6.79 -12.46
N TYR A 23 -1.65 -5.83 -13.17
CA TYR A 23 -1.10 -4.50 -13.31
C TYR A 23 -0.98 -3.81 -11.94
N ASP A 24 -2.04 -3.82 -11.15
CA ASP A 24 -2.05 -3.22 -9.82
C ASP A 24 -1.00 -3.86 -8.89
N GLN A 25 -0.89 -5.18 -8.92
CA GLN A 25 0.11 -5.89 -8.14
C GLN A 25 1.53 -5.50 -8.54
N ASN A 26 1.79 -5.38 -9.82
CA ASN A 26 3.10 -4.98 -10.32
C ASN A 26 3.44 -3.55 -9.94
N VAL A 27 2.48 -2.64 -10.02
CA VAL A 27 2.66 -1.25 -9.58
C VAL A 27 2.95 -1.20 -8.08
N ALA A 28 2.20 -1.95 -7.27
CA ALA A 28 2.44 -2.01 -5.82
C ALA A 28 3.83 -2.55 -5.49
N LYS A 29 4.30 -3.57 -6.21
CA LYS A 29 5.66 -4.09 -6.04
C LYS A 29 6.71 -3.05 -6.38
N GLN A 30 6.51 -2.28 -7.44
CA GLN A 30 7.44 -1.21 -7.82
C GLN A 30 7.48 -0.10 -6.76
N ILE A 31 6.34 0.26 -6.19
CA ILE A 31 6.28 1.23 -5.10
C ILE A 31 7.05 0.71 -3.88
N ALA A 32 6.86 -0.56 -3.51
CA ALA A 32 7.58 -1.17 -2.40
C ALA A 32 9.10 -1.19 -2.65
N ASN A 33 9.52 -1.50 -3.87
CA ASN A 33 10.93 -1.47 -4.25
C ASN A 33 11.50 -0.04 -4.18
N ALA A 34 10.74 0.94 -4.62
CA ALA A 34 11.13 2.35 -4.54
C ALA A 34 11.29 2.81 -3.10
N SER A 35 10.46 2.33 -2.17
CA SER A 35 10.57 2.67 -0.75
C SER A 35 11.88 2.16 -0.13
N ARG A 36 12.43 1.08 -0.67
CA ARG A 36 13.70 0.51 -0.19
C ARG A 36 14.94 1.12 -0.82
N ALA A 37 14.76 1.96 -1.84
CA ALA A 37 15.88 2.63 -2.48
C ALA A 37 16.46 3.70 -1.56
N SER A 38 17.77 3.67 -1.35
CA SER A 38 18.45 4.60 -0.45
C SER A 38 18.58 6.01 -1.03
N THR A 39 18.62 6.12 -2.35
CA THR A 39 18.74 7.40 -3.06
C THR A 39 17.84 7.41 -4.28
N ASN A 40 17.48 8.60 -4.75
CA ASN A 40 16.78 8.76 -6.03
C ASN A 40 17.79 8.99 -7.17
N LEU A 41 17.28 9.16 -8.40
CA LEU A 41 18.10 9.38 -9.59
C LEU A 41 18.96 10.64 -9.52
N SER A 42 18.54 11.65 -8.79
CA SER A 42 19.27 12.91 -8.65
C SER A 42 20.18 12.93 -7.43
N GLY A 43 20.33 11.81 -6.73
CA GLY A 43 21.18 11.72 -5.53
C GLY A 43 20.56 12.29 -4.26
N GLY A 44 19.27 12.64 -4.31
CA GLY A 44 18.53 13.09 -3.13
C GLY A 44 18.01 11.93 -2.27
N ASN A 45 17.13 12.25 -1.36
CA ASN A 45 16.54 11.26 -0.47
C ASN A 45 15.76 10.20 -1.25
N GLY A 46 16.00 8.95 -0.91
CA GLY A 46 15.22 7.82 -1.43
C GLY A 46 13.93 7.61 -0.65
N GLY A 47 13.41 6.40 -0.75
CA GLY A 47 12.26 5.99 0.05
C GLY A 47 12.61 5.77 1.51
N LEU A 48 11.59 5.41 2.28
CA LEU A 48 11.75 5.11 3.70
C LEU A 48 11.02 3.83 4.02
N VAL A 49 11.67 2.98 4.82
CA VAL A 49 11.05 1.79 5.39
C VAL A 49 11.12 1.93 6.91
N LEU A 50 9.96 1.97 7.56
CA LEU A 50 9.89 2.00 9.02
C LEU A 50 9.52 0.62 9.54
N THR A 51 10.16 0.22 10.62
CA THR A 51 9.81 -0.99 11.35
C THR A 51 8.93 -0.59 12.53
N LEU A 52 7.91 -1.38 12.79
CA LEU A 52 7.03 -1.15 13.94
C LEU A 52 7.84 -1.22 15.24
N ALA A 53 7.42 -0.43 16.23
CA ALA A 53 8.16 -0.19 17.46
C ALA A 53 8.56 -1.47 18.21
N ASN A 54 7.73 -2.50 18.15
CA ASN A 54 7.99 -3.77 18.82
C ASN A 54 8.67 -4.82 17.91
N GLY A 55 9.09 -4.41 16.71
CA GLY A 55 9.70 -5.33 15.75
C GLY A 55 8.72 -6.37 15.21
N ASN A 56 7.43 -6.16 15.38
CA ASN A 56 6.42 -7.09 14.90
C ASN A 56 6.39 -7.10 13.38
N THR A 57 6.66 -8.25 12.81
CA THR A 57 6.61 -8.46 11.36
C THR A 57 5.42 -9.32 10.93
N ALA A 58 4.83 -10.05 11.86
CA ALA A 58 3.66 -10.88 11.58
C ALA A 58 2.37 -10.09 11.83
N SER A 59 1.51 -10.08 10.85
CA SER A 59 0.23 -9.36 10.93
C SER A 59 -0.59 -9.74 12.18
N ALA A 60 -0.50 -11.00 12.63
CA ALA A 60 -1.23 -11.47 13.81
C ALA A 60 -0.82 -10.77 15.12
N ASN A 61 0.40 -10.26 15.17
CA ASN A 61 0.97 -9.66 16.38
C ASN A 61 0.93 -8.13 16.38
N VAL A 62 0.51 -7.53 15.29
CA VAL A 62 0.46 -6.07 15.13
C VAL A 62 -0.83 -5.55 15.74
N THR A 63 -0.73 -4.52 16.57
CA THR A 63 -1.90 -3.86 17.18
C THR A 63 -2.28 -2.60 16.40
N GLY A 64 -3.53 -2.15 16.57
CA GLY A 64 -3.99 -0.92 15.95
C GLY A 64 -3.20 0.31 16.42
N ASP A 65 -2.80 0.33 17.68
CA ASP A 65 -2.01 1.43 18.24
C ASP A 65 -0.63 1.52 17.59
N GLU A 66 0.00 0.39 17.29
CA GLU A 66 1.28 0.36 16.58
C GLU A 66 1.15 0.89 15.16
N ILE A 67 0.06 0.55 14.48
CA ILE A 67 -0.23 1.04 13.14
C ILE A 67 -0.44 2.56 13.17
N ALA A 68 -1.21 3.05 14.14
CA ALA A 68 -1.44 4.49 14.29
C ALA A 68 -0.13 5.24 14.56
N ALA A 69 0.72 4.73 15.44
CA ALA A 69 2.01 5.31 15.72
C ALA A 69 2.90 5.36 14.48
N ALA A 70 2.91 4.29 13.69
CA ALA A 70 3.68 4.23 12.45
C ALA A 70 3.19 5.25 11.42
N ILE A 71 1.88 5.46 11.31
CA ILE A 71 1.30 6.46 10.40
C ILE A 71 1.75 7.86 10.81
N TYR A 72 1.71 8.18 12.10
CA TYR A 72 2.16 9.49 12.59
C TYR A 72 3.66 9.69 12.36
N ASP A 73 4.48 8.66 12.56
CA ASP A 73 5.91 8.73 12.30
C ASP A 73 6.20 8.99 10.82
N ILE A 74 5.46 8.33 9.93
CA ILE A 74 5.59 8.56 8.48
C ILE A 74 5.17 9.98 8.12
N ALA A 75 4.07 10.47 8.69
CA ALA A 75 3.60 11.83 8.45
C ALA A 75 4.63 12.86 8.91
N GLN A 76 5.24 12.65 10.07
CA GLN A 76 6.32 13.50 10.56
C GLN A 76 7.51 13.50 9.61
N THR A 77 7.92 12.32 9.13
CA THR A 77 9.03 12.19 8.18
C THR A 77 8.74 12.92 6.87
N PHE A 78 7.50 12.85 6.38
CA PHE A 78 7.09 13.57 5.18
C PHE A 78 7.21 15.09 5.38
N ASP A 79 6.80 15.59 6.55
CA ASP A 79 6.93 17.01 6.87
C ASP A 79 8.40 17.44 6.97
N GLU A 80 9.25 16.62 7.60
CA GLU A 80 10.68 16.88 7.72
C GLU A 80 11.39 16.89 6.37
N ARG A 81 10.90 16.12 5.40
CA ARG A 81 11.46 16.07 4.04
C ARG A 81 10.82 17.05 3.08
N ASP A 82 10.00 17.97 3.59
CA ASP A 82 9.32 19.00 2.79
C ASP A 82 8.41 18.44 1.69
N ILE A 83 7.82 17.27 1.92
CA ILE A 83 6.84 16.70 1.01
C ILE A 83 5.51 17.44 1.19
N PRO A 84 4.89 17.95 0.11
CA PRO A 84 3.62 18.69 0.24
C PRO A 84 2.55 17.87 0.99
N PRO A 85 1.71 18.52 1.82
CA PRO A 85 0.67 17.80 2.57
C PRO A 85 -0.49 17.31 1.71
N THR A 86 -0.53 17.69 0.44
CA THR A 86 -1.55 17.24 -0.51
C THR A 86 -1.15 15.93 -1.14
N ASP A 87 -2.13 15.13 -1.56
CA ASP A 87 -1.93 13.88 -2.29
C ASP A 87 -1.12 12.82 -1.53
N ARG A 88 -1.27 12.80 -0.20
CA ARG A 88 -0.72 11.74 0.64
C ARG A 88 -1.77 10.65 0.84
N PHE A 89 -1.37 9.40 0.62
CA PHE A 89 -2.27 8.26 0.74
C PHE A 89 -1.67 7.21 1.67
N CYS A 90 -2.54 6.54 2.42
CA CYS A 90 -2.16 5.39 3.23
C CYS A 90 -2.97 4.19 2.76
N VAL A 91 -2.28 3.13 2.33
CA VAL A 91 -2.92 1.91 1.84
C VAL A 91 -2.64 0.80 2.86
N LEU A 92 -3.70 0.21 3.38
CA LEU A 92 -3.63 -0.86 4.36
C LEU A 92 -4.42 -2.07 3.89
N PRO A 93 -3.94 -3.30 4.15
CA PRO A 93 -4.77 -4.49 3.98
C PRO A 93 -6.00 -4.41 4.89
N PRO A 94 -7.10 -5.10 4.53
CA PRO A 94 -8.33 -5.05 5.34
C PRO A 94 -8.13 -5.43 6.81
N ALA A 95 -7.29 -6.41 7.09
CA ALA A 95 -7.04 -6.85 8.47
C ALA A 95 -6.44 -5.72 9.32
N GLU A 96 -5.45 -5.03 8.80
CA GLU A 96 -4.79 -3.92 9.49
C GLU A 96 -5.68 -2.68 9.57
N TYR A 97 -6.48 -2.44 8.55
CA TYR A 97 -7.46 -1.35 8.56
C TYR A 97 -8.46 -1.50 9.71
N TYR A 98 -9.01 -2.69 9.89
CA TYR A 98 -9.97 -2.93 10.95
C TYR A 98 -9.34 -2.87 12.35
N LYS A 99 -8.11 -3.32 12.49
CA LYS A 99 -7.38 -3.16 13.76
C LYS A 99 -7.20 -1.68 14.11
N LEU A 100 -6.85 -0.87 13.13
CA LEU A 100 -6.72 0.58 13.31
C LEU A 100 -8.06 1.22 13.69
N ALA A 101 -9.14 0.84 13.02
CA ALA A 101 -10.47 1.34 13.31
C ALA A 101 -10.93 0.96 14.72
N GLU A 102 -10.65 -0.24 15.19
CA GLU A 102 -10.96 -0.68 16.55
C GLU A 102 -10.19 0.12 17.60
N SER A 103 -8.91 0.39 17.36
CA SER A 103 -8.08 1.13 18.30
C SER A 103 -8.50 2.59 18.43
N ALA A 104 -9.16 3.14 17.42
CA ALA A 104 -9.64 4.54 17.43
C ALA A 104 -10.90 4.73 18.31
N THR A 105 -11.51 3.65 18.75
CA THR A 105 -12.66 3.72 19.67
C THR A 105 -12.22 3.55 21.10
#